data_7f404cae785a644c4b74c1561fecd867
#
_entry.id   7f404cae785a644c4b74c1561fecd867
#
_cell.length_a   1.000
_cell.length_b   1.000
_cell.length_c   1.000
_cell.angle_alpha   90.00
_cell.angle_beta   90.00
_cell.angle_gamma   90.00
#
_symmetry.space_group_name_H-M   'P 1'
#
loop_
_entity.id
_entity.type
_entity.pdbx_description
1 polymer ?
#
loop_
_entity_poly.entity_id
_entity_poly.type
_entity_poly.pdbx_seq_one_letter_code
_entity_poly.pdbx_strand_id
1 'polypeptide(L)'
;MKNIVFVPLKDYFISRKWVFIKFLFPMLIALVALLLAIFFNIGTSEKVLLTFSEFIDTQINIVAILISFSVAIITILVSADNANIQCLKKAESNKNQYKPVNGKQLSLFQILLSNIAYNVIVEIIYLVGLIAISLMQNLLPIVTLKSVSYTHLTLPTIA
;
A
#
# COMPACT_ATOMS: atom_id res chain seq x y z
N MET A 1 -20.14 17.17 0.54
CA MET A 1 -19.34 16.23 -0.24
C MET A 1 -18.02 15.76 0.41
N LYS A 2 -17.51 16.41 1.46
CA LYS A 2 -16.21 16.07 2.08
C LYS A 2 -16.13 14.70 2.80
N ASN A 3 -17.22 14.00 3.03
CA ASN A 3 -17.23 12.84 3.94
C ASN A 3 -17.42 11.47 3.28
N ILE A 4 -17.65 11.39 1.96
CA ILE A 4 -18.04 10.12 1.32
C ILE A 4 -16.89 9.11 1.28
N VAL A 5 -15.66 9.56 1.03
CA VAL A 5 -14.48 8.69 0.96
C VAL A 5 -13.95 8.33 2.35
N PHE A 6 -14.03 9.25 3.31
CA PHE A 6 -13.49 9.04 4.66
C PHE A 6 -14.41 8.24 5.58
N VAL A 7 -15.71 8.15 5.29
CA VAL A 7 -16.67 7.38 6.13
C VAL A 7 -16.34 5.89 6.13
N PRO A 8 -16.15 5.20 4.99
CA PRO A 8 -15.78 3.79 5.00
C PRO A 8 -14.45 3.51 5.69
N LEU A 9 -13.47 4.41 5.53
CA LEU A 9 -12.17 4.31 6.18
C LEU A 9 -12.29 4.43 7.70
N LYS A 10 -13.02 5.42 8.17
CA LYS A 10 -13.32 5.62 9.60
C LYS A 10 -14.05 4.42 10.18
N ASP A 11 -15.04 3.90 9.47
CA ASP A 11 -15.81 2.72 9.89
C ASP A 11 -14.94 1.47 9.96
N TYR A 12 -13.97 1.32 9.06
CA TYR A 12 -12.99 0.23 9.11
C TYR A 12 -12.20 0.22 10.42
N PHE A 13 -11.64 1.36 10.83
CA PHE A 13 -10.81 1.45 12.04
C PHE A 13 -11.64 1.37 13.32
N ILE A 14 -12.80 2.00 13.36
CA ILE A 14 -13.64 2.07 14.58
C ILE A 14 -14.36 0.75 14.81
N SER A 15 -14.88 0.11 13.76
CA SER A 15 -15.71 -1.09 13.90
C SER A 15 -14.93 -2.34 14.30
N ARG A 16 -13.64 -2.44 13.98
CA ARG A 16 -12.86 -3.66 14.25
C ARG A 16 -12.25 -3.71 15.65
N LYS A 17 -12.40 -4.85 16.34
CA LYS A 17 -11.85 -5.05 17.70
C LYS A 17 -10.34 -5.33 17.72
N TRP A 18 -9.77 -5.94 16.69
CA TRP A 18 -8.41 -6.47 16.69
C TRP A 18 -7.57 -5.98 15.51
N VAL A 19 -7.71 -4.70 15.13
CA VAL A 19 -6.98 -4.12 13.99
C VAL A 19 -5.48 -4.22 14.20
N PHE A 20 -5.00 -3.92 15.40
CA PHE A 20 -3.57 -3.86 15.70
C PHE A 20 -2.86 -5.20 15.50
N ILE A 21 -3.48 -6.31 15.91
CA ILE A 21 -2.89 -7.65 15.77
C ILE A 21 -2.73 -8.05 14.30
N LYS A 22 -3.67 -7.64 13.43
CA LYS A 22 -3.61 -7.93 11.99
C LYS A 22 -2.45 -7.20 11.28
N PHE A 23 -2.03 -6.05 11.80
CA PHE A 23 -0.87 -5.33 11.30
C PHE A 23 0.44 -5.84 11.90
N LEU A 24 0.41 -6.37 13.11
CA LEU A 24 1.60 -6.84 13.80
C LEU A 24 2.29 -7.98 13.04
N PHE A 25 1.53 -8.91 12.49
CA PHE A 25 2.08 -10.08 11.79
C PHE A 25 2.86 -9.70 10.52
N PRO A 26 2.30 -8.96 9.54
CA PRO A 26 3.06 -8.53 8.36
C PRO A 26 4.23 -7.59 8.72
N MET A 27 4.07 -6.74 9.73
CA MET A 27 5.15 -5.87 10.21
C MET A 27 6.32 -6.67 10.79
N LEU A 28 6.05 -7.75 11.51
CA LEU A 28 7.08 -8.63 12.06
C LEU A 28 7.83 -9.35 10.93
N ILE A 29 7.13 -9.85 9.91
CA ILE A 29 7.76 -10.47 8.73
C ILE A 29 8.67 -9.47 8.02
N ALA A 30 8.20 -8.23 7.79
CA ALA A 30 8.98 -7.18 7.16
C ALA A 30 10.24 -6.83 7.95
N LEU A 31 10.14 -6.77 9.30
CA LEU A 31 11.26 -6.51 10.18
C LEU A 31 12.30 -7.63 10.14
N VAL A 32 11.86 -8.89 10.16
CA VAL A 32 12.76 -10.06 10.03
C VAL A 32 13.47 -10.03 8.67
N ALA A 33 12.75 -9.77 7.59
CA ALA A 33 13.35 -9.66 6.25
C ALA A 33 14.39 -8.54 6.18
N LEU A 34 14.13 -7.39 6.78
CA LEU A 34 15.06 -6.27 6.86
C LEU A 34 16.31 -6.62 7.66
N LEU A 35 16.17 -7.29 8.81
CA LEU A 35 17.31 -7.74 9.61
C LEU A 35 18.17 -8.75 8.85
N LEU A 36 17.55 -9.69 8.14
CA LEU A 36 18.29 -10.64 7.29
C LEU A 36 19.04 -9.92 6.15
N ALA A 37 18.41 -8.94 5.50
CA ALA A 37 19.03 -8.14 4.46
C ALA A 37 20.28 -7.40 4.96
N ILE A 38 20.21 -6.81 6.15
CA ILE A 38 21.35 -6.14 6.80
C ILE A 38 22.44 -7.16 7.17
N PHE A 39 22.06 -8.28 7.77
CA PHE A 39 23.01 -9.30 8.25
C PHE A 39 23.81 -9.93 7.08
N PHE A 40 23.18 -10.19 5.95
CA PHE A 40 23.81 -10.74 4.77
C PHE A 40 24.42 -9.70 3.82
N ASN A 41 24.41 -8.40 4.20
CA ASN A 41 24.85 -7.29 3.34
C ASN A 41 24.20 -7.31 1.94
N ILE A 42 22.95 -7.73 1.87
CA ILE A 42 22.18 -7.76 0.63
C ILE A 42 21.93 -6.30 0.21
N GLY A 43 22.45 -5.88 -0.94
CA GLY A 43 22.27 -4.52 -1.45
C GLY A 43 23.58 -3.80 -1.79
N THR A 44 24.73 -4.42 -1.48
CA THR A 44 26.05 -3.87 -1.85
C THR A 44 26.51 -4.30 -3.24
N SER A 45 25.86 -5.30 -3.84
CA SER A 45 26.18 -5.83 -5.17
C SER A 45 25.36 -5.13 -6.25
N GLU A 46 26.01 -4.74 -7.36
CA GLU A 46 25.33 -4.14 -8.51
C GLU A 46 24.21 -5.03 -9.07
N LYS A 47 24.40 -6.35 -9.07
CA LYS A 47 23.36 -7.33 -9.47
C LYS A 47 22.11 -7.25 -8.59
N VAL A 48 22.29 -7.05 -7.29
CA VAL A 48 21.15 -6.93 -6.35
C VAL A 48 20.36 -5.66 -6.61
N LEU A 49 21.03 -4.54 -6.92
CA LEU A 49 20.37 -3.28 -7.27
C LEU A 49 19.55 -3.43 -8.55
N LEU A 50 20.08 -4.09 -9.59
CA LEU A 50 19.34 -4.35 -10.83
C LEU A 50 18.12 -5.23 -10.58
N THR A 51 18.29 -6.35 -9.87
CA THR A 51 17.17 -7.25 -9.53
C THR A 51 16.12 -6.55 -8.69
N PHE A 52 16.54 -5.65 -7.78
CA PHE A 52 15.61 -4.86 -6.96
C PHE A 52 14.82 -3.85 -7.78
N SER A 53 15.45 -3.21 -8.76
CA SER A 53 14.77 -2.31 -9.70
C SER A 53 13.72 -3.06 -10.53
N GLU A 54 14.07 -4.21 -11.12
CA GLU A 54 13.13 -5.06 -11.86
C GLU A 54 11.96 -5.53 -10.98
N PHE A 55 12.24 -5.85 -9.71
CA PHE A 55 11.22 -6.23 -8.74
C PHE A 55 10.26 -5.06 -8.48
N ILE A 56 10.77 -3.84 -8.27
CA ILE A 56 9.93 -2.65 -8.06
C ILE A 56 9.03 -2.40 -9.26
N ASP A 57 9.55 -2.44 -10.48
CA ASP A 57 8.78 -2.22 -11.70
C ASP A 57 7.68 -3.27 -11.88
N THR A 58 7.99 -4.53 -11.56
CA THR A 58 7.00 -5.61 -11.56
C THR A 58 5.91 -5.36 -10.51
N GLN A 59 6.28 -4.93 -9.30
CA GLN A 59 5.33 -4.63 -8.23
C GLN A 59 4.42 -3.45 -8.59
N ILE A 60 4.93 -2.40 -9.23
CA ILE A 60 4.14 -1.26 -9.71
C ILE A 60 3.03 -1.76 -10.65
N ASN A 61 3.35 -2.61 -11.60
CA ASN A 61 2.38 -3.16 -12.54
C ASN A 61 1.32 -4.03 -11.84
N ILE A 62 1.74 -4.93 -10.95
CA ILE A 62 0.82 -5.79 -10.18
C ILE A 62 -0.13 -4.95 -9.34
N VAL A 63 0.39 -3.97 -8.59
CA VAL A 63 -0.43 -3.14 -7.70
C VAL A 63 -1.40 -2.27 -8.50
N ALA A 64 -1.00 -1.73 -9.65
CA ALA A 64 -1.89 -0.97 -10.54
C ALA A 64 -3.08 -1.82 -11.02
N ILE A 65 -2.83 -3.09 -11.35
CA ILE A 65 -3.89 -4.04 -11.72
C ILE A 65 -4.80 -4.32 -10.52
N LEU A 66 -4.26 -4.55 -9.33
CA LEU A 66 -5.05 -4.79 -8.12
C LEU A 66 -5.95 -3.61 -7.78
N ILE A 67 -5.45 -2.36 -7.85
CA ILE A 67 -6.25 -1.15 -7.66
C ILE A 67 -7.41 -1.12 -8.66
N SER A 68 -7.15 -1.40 -9.93
CA SER A 68 -8.18 -1.41 -10.98
C SER A 68 -9.26 -2.44 -10.69
N PHE A 69 -8.89 -3.65 -10.26
CA PHE A 69 -9.84 -4.68 -9.84
C PHE A 69 -10.64 -4.27 -8.61
N SER A 70 -10.00 -3.72 -7.60
CA SER A 70 -10.65 -3.27 -6.36
C SER A 70 -11.68 -2.18 -6.64
N VAL A 71 -11.35 -1.21 -7.50
CA VAL A 71 -12.28 -0.15 -7.94
C VAL A 71 -13.45 -0.73 -8.74
N ALA A 72 -13.20 -1.68 -9.65
CA ALA A 72 -14.26 -2.37 -10.40
C ALA A 72 -15.22 -3.11 -9.45
N ILE A 73 -14.72 -3.81 -8.45
CA ILE A 73 -15.54 -4.50 -7.44
C ILE A 73 -16.41 -3.51 -6.68
N ILE A 74 -15.86 -2.37 -6.23
CA ILE A 74 -16.64 -1.32 -5.56
C ILE A 74 -17.75 -0.83 -6.48
N THR A 75 -17.45 -0.55 -7.73
CA THR A 75 -18.42 -0.07 -8.71
C THR A 75 -19.56 -1.07 -8.90
N ILE A 76 -19.23 -2.36 -9.07
CA ILE A 76 -20.22 -3.43 -9.19
C ILE A 76 -21.08 -3.53 -7.93
N LEU A 77 -20.47 -3.54 -6.75
CA LEU A 77 -21.19 -3.67 -5.48
C LEU A 77 -22.14 -2.50 -5.22
N VAL A 78 -21.74 -1.28 -5.58
CA VAL A 78 -22.56 -0.07 -5.39
C VAL A 78 -23.69 -0.01 -6.42
N SER A 79 -23.43 -0.42 -7.66
CA SER A 79 -24.41 -0.37 -8.76
C SER A 79 -25.38 -1.55 -8.75
N ALA A 80 -25.01 -2.68 -8.16
CA ALA A 80 -25.83 -3.86 -8.13
C ALA A 80 -27.04 -3.70 -7.19
N ASP A 81 -28.22 -3.99 -7.69
CA ASP A 81 -29.46 -4.04 -6.90
C ASP A 81 -30.14 -5.40 -7.12
N ASN A 82 -29.50 -6.46 -6.64
CA ASN A 82 -30.05 -7.81 -6.67
C ASN A 82 -30.42 -8.29 -5.26
N ALA A 83 -31.17 -9.40 -5.19
CA ALA A 83 -31.64 -9.98 -3.93
C ALA A 83 -30.50 -10.26 -2.93
N ASN A 84 -29.32 -10.69 -3.39
CA ASN A 84 -28.18 -10.97 -2.55
C ASN A 84 -27.60 -9.71 -1.91
N ILE A 85 -27.48 -8.62 -2.69
CA ILE A 85 -27.02 -7.33 -2.16
C ILE A 85 -28.01 -6.74 -1.17
N GLN A 86 -29.32 -6.86 -1.44
CA GLN A 86 -30.35 -6.44 -0.50
C GLN A 86 -30.31 -7.26 0.81
N CYS A 87 -30.05 -8.56 0.71
CA CYS A 87 -29.84 -9.40 1.89
C CYS A 87 -28.63 -8.94 2.71
N LEU A 88 -27.49 -8.64 2.08
CA LEU A 88 -26.30 -8.11 2.74
C LEU A 88 -26.52 -6.73 3.38
N LYS A 89 -27.33 -5.88 2.76
CA LYS A 89 -27.71 -4.56 3.31
C LYS A 89 -28.56 -4.70 4.58
N LYS A 90 -29.41 -5.74 4.67
CA LYS A 90 -30.27 -6.00 5.82
C LYS A 90 -29.59 -6.81 6.93
N ALA A 91 -28.64 -7.67 6.59
CA ALA A 91 -27.93 -8.50 7.54
C ALA A 91 -27.01 -7.68 8.44
N GLU A 92 -27.15 -7.82 9.75
CA GLU A 92 -26.27 -7.20 10.73
C GLU A 92 -24.95 -7.96 10.88
N SER A 93 -23.88 -7.23 11.17
CA SER A 93 -22.58 -7.81 11.43
C SER A 93 -22.51 -8.50 12.79
N ASN A 94 -21.58 -9.46 12.91
CA ASN A 94 -21.37 -10.20 14.14
C ASN A 94 -20.81 -9.27 15.25
N LYS A 95 -21.57 -9.12 16.35
CA LYS A 95 -21.24 -8.29 17.53
C LYS A 95 -19.93 -8.69 18.21
N ASN A 96 -19.51 -9.96 18.07
CA ASN A 96 -18.27 -10.43 18.67
C ASN A 96 -17.03 -9.91 17.92
N GLN A 97 -17.12 -9.69 16.60
CA GLN A 97 -16.02 -9.26 15.76
C GLN A 97 -16.00 -7.77 15.48
N TYR A 98 -17.18 -7.12 15.48
CA TYR A 98 -17.35 -5.72 15.13
C TYR A 98 -18.00 -4.92 16.25
N LYS A 99 -17.50 -3.70 16.46
CA LYS A 99 -18.08 -2.74 17.39
C LYS A 99 -19.18 -1.93 16.69
N PRO A 100 -20.24 -1.53 17.39
CA PRO A 100 -21.22 -0.62 16.84
C PRO A 100 -20.58 0.75 16.56
N VAL A 101 -20.98 1.38 15.46
CA VAL A 101 -20.57 2.75 15.10
C VAL A 101 -21.77 3.66 15.33
N ASN A 102 -21.59 4.73 16.11
CA ASN A 102 -22.66 5.64 16.52
C ASN A 102 -23.89 4.92 17.14
N GLY A 103 -23.64 3.87 17.93
CA GLY A 103 -24.70 3.10 18.59
C GLY A 103 -25.46 2.12 17.69
N LYS A 104 -25.15 2.06 16.39
CA LYS A 104 -25.79 1.13 15.44
C LYS A 104 -24.79 0.08 14.96
N GLN A 105 -25.27 -1.16 14.84
CA GLN A 105 -24.50 -2.23 14.22
C GLN A 105 -24.43 -1.99 12.71
N LEU A 106 -23.23 -2.11 12.15
CA LEU A 106 -23.04 -1.99 10.70
C LEU A 106 -23.63 -3.19 9.97
N SER A 107 -24.18 -2.97 8.78
CA SER A 107 -24.59 -4.08 7.91
C SER A 107 -23.38 -4.79 7.33
N LEU A 108 -23.57 -6.05 6.93
CA LEU A 108 -22.50 -6.82 6.25
C LEU A 108 -22.03 -6.13 4.96
N PHE A 109 -22.94 -5.46 4.25
CA PHE A 109 -22.61 -4.67 3.06
C PHE A 109 -21.68 -3.50 3.41
N GLN A 110 -21.97 -2.75 4.48
CA GLN A 110 -21.12 -1.63 4.92
C GLN A 110 -19.72 -2.10 5.33
N ILE A 111 -19.62 -3.25 6.00
CA ILE A 111 -18.33 -3.83 6.38
C ILE A 111 -17.54 -4.27 5.15
N LEU A 112 -18.20 -4.91 4.18
CA LEU A 112 -17.56 -5.34 2.93
C LEU A 112 -17.02 -4.13 2.15
N LEU A 113 -17.85 -3.12 1.97
CA LEU A 113 -17.48 -1.88 1.29
C LEU A 113 -16.33 -1.16 2.01
N SER A 114 -16.38 -1.08 3.34
CA SER A 114 -15.33 -0.48 4.17
C SER A 114 -13.98 -1.23 4.04
N ASN A 115 -14.03 -2.57 3.96
CA ASN A 115 -12.83 -3.38 3.77
C ASN A 115 -12.16 -3.12 2.40
N ILE A 116 -12.97 -3.12 1.34
CA ILE A 116 -12.44 -2.93 -0.01
C ILE A 116 -11.91 -1.49 -0.17
N ALA A 117 -12.64 -0.49 0.33
CA ALA A 117 -12.19 0.90 0.31
C ALA A 117 -10.87 1.10 1.06
N TYR A 118 -10.70 0.45 2.21
CA TYR A 118 -9.44 0.46 2.94
C TYR A 118 -8.30 -0.17 2.13
N ASN A 119 -8.52 -1.34 1.51
CA ASN A 119 -7.52 -2.00 0.69
C ASN A 119 -7.07 -1.10 -0.48
N VAL A 120 -8.01 -0.47 -1.18
CA VAL A 120 -7.69 0.46 -2.28
C VAL A 120 -6.79 1.61 -1.81
N ILE A 121 -7.08 2.19 -0.64
CA ILE A 121 -6.26 3.28 -0.10
C ILE A 121 -4.85 2.80 0.24
N VAL A 122 -4.73 1.61 0.85
CA VAL A 122 -3.42 1.02 1.17
C VAL A 122 -2.64 0.70 -0.12
N GLU A 123 -3.29 0.14 -1.12
CA GLU A 123 -2.70 -0.16 -2.43
C GLU A 123 -2.20 1.12 -3.13
N ILE A 124 -2.97 2.22 -3.08
CA ILE A 124 -2.57 3.52 -3.65
C ILE A 124 -1.33 4.08 -2.91
N ILE A 125 -1.33 4.06 -1.58
CA ILE A 125 -0.18 4.53 -0.77
C ILE A 125 1.06 3.69 -1.10
N TYR A 126 0.90 2.38 -1.21
CA TYR A 126 1.98 1.46 -1.55
C TYR A 126 2.51 1.74 -2.97
N LEU A 127 1.63 1.94 -3.95
CA LEU A 127 2.01 2.29 -5.33
C LEU A 127 2.81 3.59 -5.38
N VAL A 128 2.35 4.64 -4.69
CA VAL A 128 3.06 5.92 -4.62
C VAL A 128 4.44 5.75 -3.98
N GLY A 129 4.55 4.92 -2.93
CA GLY A 129 5.83 4.57 -2.32
C GLY A 129 6.79 3.86 -3.28
N LEU A 130 6.32 2.88 -4.04
CA LEU A 130 7.12 2.19 -5.04
C LEU A 130 7.62 3.13 -6.15
N ILE A 131 6.74 3.99 -6.66
CA ILE A 131 7.10 5.00 -7.67
C ILE A 131 8.17 5.96 -7.11
N ALA A 132 8.01 6.42 -5.88
CA ALA A 132 9.00 7.28 -5.24
C ALA A 132 10.38 6.61 -5.12
N ILE A 133 10.43 5.33 -4.73
CA ILE A 133 11.66 4.55 -4.64
C ILE A 133 12.29 4.37 -6.04
N SER A 134 11.51 4.02 -7.06
CA SER A 134 11.97 3.88 -8.44
C SER A 134 12.57 5.19 -8.96
N LEU A 135 11.92 6.32 -8.72
CA LEU A 135 12.44 7.64 -9.09
C LEU A 135 13.74 7.97 -8.35
N MET A 136 13.84 7.68 -7.06
CA MET A 136 15.06 7.92 -6.28
C MET A 136 16.23 7.09 -6.81
N GLN A 137 16.02 5.84 -7.16
CA GLN A 137 17.05 4.97 -7.73
C GLN A 137 17.59 5.52 -9.07
N ASN A 138 16.71 6.08 -9.91
CA ASN A 138 17.10 6.65 -11.20
C ASN A 138 17.78 8.02 -11.07
N LEU A 139 17.51 8.78 -10.01
CA LEU A 139 18.09 10.12 -9.80
C LEU A 139 19.46 10.09 -9.09
N LEU A 140 19.67 9.14 -8.17
CA LEU A 140 20.91 9.05 -7.38
C LEU A 140 22.19 8.89 -8.22
N PRO A 141 22.26 8.04 -9.27
CA PRO A 141 23.46 7.92 -10.10
C PRO A 141 23.79 9.19 -10.89
N ILE A 142 22.79 10.00 -11.24
CA ILE A 142 23.00 11.26 -11.96
C ILE A 142 23.69 12.32 -11.05
N VAL A 143 23.33 12.33 -9.78
CA VAL A 143 23.93 13.27 -8.80
C VAL A 143 25.40 12.89 -8.50
N THR A 144 25.70 11.60 -8.36
CA THR A 144 27.06 11.11 -8.11
C THR A 144 27.98 11.32 -9.32
N LEU A 145 27.51 11.11 -10.54
CA LEU A 145 28.26 11.39 -11.77
C LEU A 145 28.60 12.86 -11.95
N LYS A 146 27.67 13.77 -11.62
CA LYS A 146 27.97 15.21 -11.64
C LYS A 146 29.02 15.61 -10.60
N SER A 147 28.94 15.06 -9.39
CA SER A 147 29.93 15.32 -8.34
C SER A 147 31.34 14.87 -8.73
N VAL A 148 31.48 13.70 -9.34
CA VAL A 148 32.78 13.17 -9.80
C VAL A 148 33.34 13.99 -10.98
N SER A 149 32.48 14.49 -11.87
CA SER A 149 32.91 15.32 -13.01
C SER A 149 33.50 16.65 -12.57
N TYR A 150 32.99 17.25 -11.49
CA TYR A 150 33.54 18.52 -10.96
C TYR A 150 34.86 18.34 -10.22
N THR A 151 35.14 17.18 -9.62
CA THR A 151 36.40 16.91 -8.92
C THR A 151 37.58 16.64 -9.88
N HIS A 152 37.31 16.14 -11.08
CA HIS A 152 38.38 15.92 -12.09
C HIS A 152 38.78 17.18 -12.88
N LEU A 153 37.95 18.24 -12.86
CA LEU A 153 38.23 19.49 -13.60
C LEU A 153 39.08 20.51 -12.83
N THR A 154 39.45 20.21 -11.58
CA THR A 154 40.21 21.15 -10.72
C THR A 154 41.61 20.67 -10.34
N LEU A 155 42.23 19.74 -11.10
CA LEU A 155 43.64 19.46 -10.95
C LEU A 155 44.43 20.52 -11.75
N PRO A 156 45.18 21.42 -11.10
CA PRO A 156 46.06 22.33 -11.80
C PRO A 156 47.22 21.48 -12.36
N THR A 157 47.43 21.52 -13.66
CA THR A 157 48.69 21.16 -14.31
C THR A 157 49.79 22.09 -13.76
N ILE A 158 50.56 21.57 -12.81
CA ILE A 158 51.83 22.19 -12.44
C ILE A 158 52.84 21.68 -13.43
N ALA A 159 53.29 22.56 -14.32
CA ALA A 159 54.43 22.42 -15.19
C ALA A 159 55.73 22.58 -14.41
#